data_a5d0ecedf7cfb9aa5086b48968e20af6
#
_entry.id   a5d0ecedf7cfb9aa5086b48968e20af6
#
_cell.length_a   1.000
_cell.length_b   1.000
_cell.length_c   1.000
_cell.angle_alpha   90.00
_cell.angle_beta   90.00
_cell.angle_gamma   90.00
#
_symmetry.space_group_name_H-M   'P 1'
#
loop_
_entity.id
_entity.type
_entity.pdbx_description
1 polymer ?
#
loop_
_entity_poly.entity_id
_entity_poly.type
_entity_poly.pdbx_seq_one_letter_code
_entity_poly.pdbx_strand_id
1 'polypeptide(L)'
;IAPAVRVAVGDHYGLTKGKSVMGKIVNALHRMGFDEVYDTSFSADLTIMEESAEFLDRIKKGKKLPLLTSCCPAWVKFITDQYKEYIPNLSTCRSPQGMLSAVIKEYFRDPEHAGGKKTVMISIMPCTAKKAEAVRPNSFTDGEQDTDIVITTTELLRMIDNFGLDFATLDPEA
;
A
#
# COMPACT_ATOMS: atom_id res chain seq x y z
N ILE A 1 4.38 2.50 -3.07
CA ILE A 1 3.73 2.40 -4.40
C ILE A 1 3.30 0.96 -4.65
N ALA A 2 2.02 0.75 -5.05
CA ALA A 2 1.51 -0.58 -5.39
C ALA A 2 2.04 -1.09 -6.75
N PRO A 3 2.24 -2.42 -6.91
CA PRO A 3 2.76 -3.01 -8.14
C PRO A 3 1.97 -2.67 -9.41
N ALA A 4 0.64 -2.58 -9.34
CA ALA A 4 -0.19 -2.24 -10.49
C ALA A 4 0.00 -0.79 -10.97
N VAL A 5 0.31 0.14 -10.06
CA VAL A 5 0.52 1.56 -10.38
C VAL A 5 1.72 1.73 -11.30
N ARG A 6 2.83 1.04 -11.01
CA ARG A 6 4.08 1.17 -11.78
C ARG A 6 3.99 0.66 -13.23
N VAL A 7 2.96 -0.10 -13.55
CA VAL A 7 2.66 -0.54 -14.92
C VAL A 7 1.66 0.41 -15.57
N ALA A 8 0.57 0.73 -14.87
CA ALA A 8 -0.50 1.58 -15.40
C ALA A 8 -0.03 3.00 -15.75
N VAL A 9 0.91 3.57 -14.99
CA VAL A 9 1.50 4.87 -15.30
C VAL A 9 2.29 4.82 -16.62
N GLY A 10 3.06 3.75 -16.86
CA GLY A 10 3.77 3.55 -18.12
C GLY A 10 2.83 3.44 -19.32
N ASP A 11 1.76 2.68 -19.17
CA ASP A 11 0.74 2.51 -20.21
C ASP A 11 0.05 3.85 -20.54
N HIS A 12 -0.23 4.68 -19.53
CA HIS A 12 -0.86 5.99 -19.72
C HIS A 12 0.01 6.95 -20.56
N TYR A 13 1.30 6.99 -20.31
CA TYR A 13 2.24 7.84 -21.06
C TYR A 13 2.76 7.20 -22.36
N GLY A 14 2.14 6.12 -22.81
CA GLY A 14 2.47 5.47 -24.10
C GLY A 14 3.84 4.78 -24.11
N LEU A 15 4.39 4.46 -22.95
CA LEU A 15 5.61 3.67 -22.83
C LEU A 15 5.35 2.19 -23.12
N THR A 16 6.40 1.36 -23.11
CA THR A 16 6.26 -0.07 -23.41
C THR A 16 5.23 -0.74 -22.53
N LYS A 17 4.14 -1.22 -23.13
CA LYS A 17 3.01 -1.87 -22.43
C LYS A 17 3.47 -3.01 -21.51
N GLY A 18 2.88 -3.06 -20.34
CA GLY A 18 3.15 -4.09 -19.35
C GLY A 18 4.53 -4.00 -18.67
N LYS A 19 5.32 -2.99 -18.98
CA LYS A 19 6.62 -2.76 -18.33
C LYS A 19 6.47 -1.89 -17.09
N SER A 20 7.22 -2.25 -16.05
CA SER A 20 7.34 -1.41 -14.86
C SER A 20 8.14 -0.16 -15.18
N VAL A 21 7.60 0.99 -14.80
CA VAL A 21 8.28 2.29 -14.90
C VAL A 21 8.60 2.84 -13.52
N MET A 22 8.85 1.95 -12.54
CA MET A 22 9.08 2.32 -11.14
C MET A 22 10.14 3.41 -11.00
N GLY A 23 11.31 3.27 -11.60
CA GLY A 23 12.38 4.26 -11.49
C GLY A 23 11.98 5.65 -12.02
N LYS A 24 11.16 5.73 -13.07
CA LYS A 24 10.63 7.03 -13.54
C LYS A 24 9.62 7.63 -12.54
N ILE A 25 8.81 6.79 -11.88
CA ILE A 25 7.90 7.25 -10.83
C ILE A 25 8.70 7.76 -9.63
N VAL A 26 9.76 7.06 -9.23
CA VAL A 26 10.66 7.51 -8.15
C VAL A 26 11.21 8.90 -8.46
N ASN A 27 11.79 9.10 -9.66
CA ASN A 27 12.28 10.40 -10.09
C ASN A 27 11.17 11.47 -10.05
N ALA A 28 9.99 11.17 -10.58
CA ALA A 28 8.88 12.11 -10.57
C ALA A 28 8.48 12.51 -9.14
N LEU A 29 8.40 11.55 -8.22
CA LEU A 29 8.04 11.79 -6.82
C LEU A 29 9.10 12.62 -6.10
N HIS A 30 10.39 12.31 -6.27
CA HIS A 30 11.48 13.12 -5.72
C HIS A 30 11.42 14.57 -6.22
N ARG A 31 11.17 14.79 -7.52
CA ARG A 31 10.98 16.15 -8.07
C ARG A 31 9.76 16.86 -7.51
N MET A 32 8.74 16.14 -7.10
CA MET A 32 7.56 16.68 -6.42
C MET A 32 7.77 16.90 -4.91
N GLY A 33 8.94 16.56 -4.37
CA GLY A 33 9.34 16.82 -2.98
C GLY A 33 9.08 15.69 -2.01
N PHE A 34 8.89 14.46 -2.48
CA PHE A 34 8.89 13.28 -1.62
C PHE A 34 10.32 12.95 -1.20
N ASP A 35 10.55 12.71 0.08
CA ASP A 35 11.88 12.39 0.60
C ASP A 35 12.28 10.95 0.30
N GLU A 36 11.32 10.00 0.40
CA GLU A 36 11.56 8.56 0.25
C GLU A 36 10.43 7.87 -0.52
N VAL A 37 10.75 6.84 -1.30
CA VAL A 37 9.80 6.08 -2.10
C VAL A 37 10.01 4.58 -1.90
N TYR A 38 8.96 3.87 -1.46
CA TYR A 38 9.00 2.44 -1.15
C TYR A 38 8.09 1.62 -2.05
N ASP A 39 8.51 0.40 -2.38
CA ASP A 39 7.71 -0.58 -3.12
C ASP A 39 6.88 -1.44 -2.15
N THR A 40 5.57 -1.43 -2.33
CA THR A 40 4.64 -2.25 -1.53
C THR A 40 4.86 -3.77 -1.71
N SER A 41 5.62 -4.20 -2.72
CA SER A 41 5.99 -5.61 -2.89
C SER A 41 6.72 -6.16 -1.67
N PHE A 42 7.57 -5.36 -1.02
CA PHE A 42 8.24 -5.74 0.22
C PHE A 42 7.25 -6.16 1.32
N SER A 43 6.21 -5.36 1.52
CA SER A 43 5.19 -5.67 2.53
C SER A 43 4.19 -6.74 2.09
N ALA A 44 4.10 -7.01 0.79
CA ALA A 44 3.36 -8.17 0.31
C ALA A 44 4.04 -9.47 0.77
N ASP A 45 5.36 -9.52 0.77
CA ASP A 45 6.12 -10.66 1.30
C ASP A 45 5.92 -10.80 2.82
N LEU A 46 5.93 -9.69 3.57
CA LEU A 46 5.57 -9.71 5.00
C LEU A 46 4.16 -10.25 5.23
N THR A 47 3.19 -9.82 4.42
CA THR A 47 1.81 -10.33 4.52
C THR A 47 1.74 -11.82 4.26
N ILE A 48 2.48 -12.33 3.27
CA ILE A 48 2.55 -13.78 2.97
C ILE A 48 3.11 -14.53 4.16
N MET A 49 4.16 -14.05 4.81
CA MET A 49 4.76 -14.69 5.97
C MET A 49 3.77 -14.78 7.14
N GLU A 50 3.13 -13.68 7.48
CA GLU A 50 2.18 -13.61 8.60
C GLU A 50 0.90 -14.40 8.33
N GLU A 51 0.30 -14.28 7.13
CA GLU A 51 -0.90 -15.06 6.76
C GLU A 51 -0.59 -16.55 6.67
N SER A 52 0.58 -16.95 6.21
CA SER A 52 1.01 -18.36 6.18
C SER A 52 1.12 -18.92 7.60
N ALA A 53 1.69 -18.16 8.54
CA ALA A 53 1.76 -18.56 9.94
C ALA A 53 0.35 -18.70 10.55
N GLU A 54 -0.54 -17.76 10.31
CA GLU A 54 -1.94 -17.82 10.73
C GLU A 54 -2.66 -19.04 10.12
N PHE A 55 -2.46 -19.30 8.84
CA PHE A 55 -3.07 -20.44 8.14
C PHE A 55 -2.64 -21.77 8.75
N LEU A 56 -1.33 -21.95 9.00
CA LEU A 56 -0.81 -23.17 9.64
C LEU A 56 -1.36 -23.35 11.05
N ASP A 57 -1.51 -22.27 11.83
CA ASP A 57 -2.12 -22.33 13.16
C ASP A 57 -3.60 -22.75 13.08
N ARG A 58 -4.35 -22.19 12.13
CA ARG A 58 -5.76 -22.55 11.89
C ARG A 58 -5.92 -24.02 11.47
N ILE A 59 -5.03 -24.57 10.63
CA ILE A 59 -5.01 -25.99 10.27
C ILE A 59 -4.78 -26.85 11.50
N LYS A 60 -3.76 -26.54 12.30
CA LYS A 60 -3.45 -27.29 13.53
C LYS A 60 -4.61 -27.31 14.52
N LYS A 61 -5.35 -26.22 14.63
CA LYS A 61 -6.52 -26.10 15.52
C LYS A 61 -7.82 -26.63 14.91
N GLY A 62 -7.86 -26.92 13.62
CA GLY A 62 -9.06 -27.35 12.88
C GLY A 62 -10.21 -26.33 12.94
N LYS A 63 -9.92 -25.02 12.97
CA LYS A 63 -10.91 -23.97 13.17
C LYS A 63 -10.73 -22.81 12.18
N LYS A 64 -11.84 -22.12 11.88
CA LYS A 64 -11.87 -20.92 11.02
C LYS A 64 -11.31 -21.16 9.61
N LEU A 65 -11.64 -22.32 9.05
CA LEU A 65 -11.28 -22.68 7.67
C LEU A 65 -12.55 -22.66 6.79
N PRO A 66 -12.43 -22.29 5.48
CA PRO A 66 -11.22 -21.80 4.84
C PRO A 66 -10.75 -20.47 5.43
N LEU A 67 -9.43 -20.18 5.36
CA LEU A 67 -8.92 -18.84 5.62
C LEU A 67 -9.21 -17.97 4.39
N LEU A 68 -9.82 -16.81 4.62
CA LEU A 68 -10.10 -15.81 3.60
C LEU A 68 -9.14 -14.63 3.79
N THR A 69 -8.33 -14.34 2.79
CA THR A 69 -7.36 -13.25 2.88
C THR A 69 -8.05 -11.89 3.06
N SER A 70 -7.42 -10.94 3.74
CA SER A 70 -7.99 -9.63 4.08
C SER A 70 -7.25 -8.44 3.45
N CYS A 71 -6.35 -8.69 2.50
CA CYS A 71 -5.58 -7.63 1.85
C CYS A 71 -6.41 -6.68 0.97
N CYS A 72 -7.60 -7.11 0.51
CA CYS A 72 -8.52 -6.29 -0.29
C CYS A 72 -9.64 -5.69 0.59
N PRO A 73 -9.66 -4.38 0.85
CA PRO A 73 -10.67 -3.76 1.71
C PRO A 73 -12.10 -3.80 1.14
N ALA A 74 -12.25 -3.83 -0.19
CA ALA A 74 -13.55 -4.00 -0.82
C ALA A 74 -14.10 -5.42 -0.59
N TRP A 75 -13.24 -6.44 -0.68
CA TRP A 75 -13.58 -7.82 -0.35
C TRP A 75 -13.98 -7.98 1.11
N VAL A 76 -13.19 -7.43 2.03
CA VAL A 76 -13.51 -7.46 3.46
C VAL A 76 -14.87 -6.82 3.72
N LYS A 77 -15.14 -5.65 3.10
CA LYS A 77 -16.45 -4.99 3.22
C LYS A 77 -17.58 -5.88 2.68
N PHE A 78 -17.40 -6.51 1.53
CA PHE A 78 -18.39 -7.40 0.93
C PHE A 78 -18.72 -8.57 1.87
N ILE A 79 -17.70 -9.22 2.45
CA ILE A 79 -17.92 -10.32 3.42
C ILE A 79 -18.63 -9.80 4.68
N THR A 80 -18.22 -8.67 5.23
CA THR A 80 -18.81 -8.15 6.47
C THR A 80 -20.26 -7.70 6.29
N ASP A 81 -20.64 -7.26 5.09
CA ASP A 81 -22.01 -6.80 4.81
C ASP A 81 -22.94 -7.96 4.41
N GLN A 82 -22.45 -8.88 3.56
CA GLN A 82 -23.29 -9.87 2.90
C GLN A 82 -23.17 -11.29 3.47
N TYR A 83 -22.03 -11.62 4.08
CA TYR A 83 -21.70 -12.99 4.51
C TYR A 83 -21.10 -12.98 5.93
N LYS A 84 -21.88 -12.51 6.88
CA LYS A 84 -21.43 -12.29 8.28
C LYS A 84 -20.91 -13.55 8.95
N GLU A 85 -21.42 -14.71 8.56
CA GLU A 85 -20.98 -16.02 9.04
C GLU A 85 -19.50 -16.32 8.70
N TYR A 86 -18.95 -15.69 7.65
CA TYR A 86 -17.55 -15.85 7.26
C TYR A 86 -16.60 -14.80 7.87
N ILE A 87 -17.10 -13.84 8.66
CA ILE A 87 -16.22 -12.88 9.36
C ILE A 87 -15.12 -13.57 10.17
N PRO A 88 -15.40 -14.66 10.92
CA PRO A 88 -14.34 -15.37 11.65
C PRO A 88 -13.30 -16.05 10.76
N ASN A 89 -13.60 -16.21 9.47
CA ASN A 89 -12.73 -16.82 8.48
C ASN A 89 -11.76 -15.81 7.84
N LEU A 90 -12.06 -14.50 7.91
CA LEU A 90 -11.14 -13.47 7.43
C LEU A 90 -9.81 -13.57 8.17
N SER A 91 -8.72 -13.33 7.45
CA SER A 91 -7.38 -13.18 8.03
C SER A 91 -7.37 -11.99 8.98
N THR A 92 -6.62 -12.12 10.07
CA THR A 92 -6.38 -11.04 11.02
C THR A 92 -5.25 -10.11 10.58
N CYS A 93 -4.53 -10.48 9.53
CA CYS A 93 -3.43 -9.71 8.99
C CYS A 93 -3.90 -8.38 8.37
N ARG A 94 -3.10 -7.35 8.56
CA ARG A 94 -3.25 -6.10 7.81
C ARG A 94 -2.91 -6.32 6.33
N SER A 95 -3.41 -5.46 5.45
CA SER A 95 -2.99 -5.48 4.05
C SER A 95 -1.53 -5.04 3.89
N PRO A 96 -0.88 -5.35 2.74
CA PRO A 96 0.45 -4.83 2.44
C PRO A 96 0.59 -3.32 2.62
N GLN A 97 -0.44 -2.53 2.25
CA GLN A 97 -0.46 -1.08 2.52
C GLN A 97 -0.34 -0.80 4.03
N GLY A 98 -1.21 -1.42 4.84
CA GLY A 98 -1.23 -1.18 6.28
C GLY A 98 0.03 -1.67 6.98
N MET A 99 0.58 -2.83 6.56
CA MET A 99 1.83 -3.34 7.12
C MET A 99 3.02 -2.42 6.80
N LEU A 100 3.17 -2.00 5.54
CA LEU A 100 4.27 -1.13 5.15
C LEU A 100 4.22 0.21 5.87
N SER A 101 3.03 0.82 5.94
CA SER A 101 2.86 2.10 6.60
C SER A 101 3.21 2.03 8.09
N ALA A 102 2.76 0.97 8.78
CA ALA A 102 3.08 0.78 10.19
C ALA A 102 4.59 0.59 10.42
N VAL A 103 5.25 -0.25 9.60
CA VAL A 103 6.70 -0.50 9.70
C VAL A 103 7.51 0.78 9.42
N ILE A 104 7.16 1.51 8.36
CA ILE A 104 7.87 2.75 8.01
C ILE A 104 7.67 3.80 9.10
N LYS A 105 6.44 4.02 9.58
CA LYS A 105 6.20 4.98 10.66
C LYS A 105 6.91 4.60 11.95
N GLU A 106 6.98 3.31 12.28
CA GLU A 106 7.74 2.85 13.45
C GLU A 106 9.24 3.11 13.28
N TYR A 107 9.80 2.82 12.10
CA TYR A 107 11.20 3.09 11.80
C TYR A 107 11.55 4.58 11.93
N PHE A 108 10.72 5.46 11.35
CA PHE A 108 10.90 6.91 11.40
C PHE A 108 10.36 7.58 12.69
N ARG A 109 9.87 6.78 13.65
CA ARG A 109 9.56 7.29 15.00
C ARG A 109 10.83 7.71 15.74
N ASP A 110 11.95 7.06 15.44
CA ASP A 110 13.26 7.46 15.95
C ASP A 110 13.68 8.80 15.29
N PRO A 111 13.95 9.85 16.10
CA PRO A 111 14.39 11.14 15.59
C PRO A 111 15.68 11.09 14.76
N GLU A 112 16.56 10.10 15.02
CA GLU A 112 17.79 9.92 14.23
C GLU A 112 17.45 9.51 12.79
N HIS A 113 16.47 8.63 12.60
CA HIS A 113 16.02 8.22 11.27
C HIS A 113 15.21 9.32 10.56
N ALA A 114 14.35 10.01 11.29
CA ALA A 114 13.48 11.07 10.75
C ALA A 114 14.22 12.40 10.53
N GLY A 115 15.47 12.55 10.99
CA GLY A 115 16.17 13.83 10.94
C GLY A 115 15.42 14.95 11.66
N GLY A 116 14.64 14.63 12.71
CA GLY A 116 13.79 15.56 13.45
C GLY A 116 12.52 16.02 12.74
N LYS A 117 12.19 15.45 11.56
CA LYS A 117 10.96 15.78 10.81
C LYS A 117 9.79 14.87 11.20
N LYS A 118 8.57 15.38 11.03
CA LYS A 118 7.37 14.55 11.13
C LYS A 118 7.20 13.72 9.85
N THR A 119 7.08 12.41 10.00
CA THR A 119 6.82 11.50 8.88
C THR A 119 5.36 11.58 8.44
N VAL A 120 5.14 11.83 7.15
CA VAL A 120 3.83 11.76 6.50
C VAL A 120 3.84 10.61 5.50
N MET A 121 3.05 9.57 5.76
CA MET A 121 2.98 8.38 4.93
C MET A 121 1.89 8.51 3.86
N ILE A 122 2.32 8.55 2.60
CA ILE A 122 1.42 8.64 1.44
C ILE A 122 1.45 7.31 0.68
N SER A 123 0.29 6.68 0.54
CA SER A 123 0.14 5.42 -0.18
C SER A 123 -0.43 5.65 -1.57
N ILE A 124 0.24 5.11 -2.61
CA ILE A 124 -0.19 5.22 -4.00
C ILE A 124 -0.74 3.88 -4.46
N MET A 125 -2.07 3.81 -4.65
CA MET A 125 -2.82 2.56 -4.82
C MET A 125 -3.74 2.61 -6.05
N PRO A 126 -4.01 1.47 -6.70
CA PRO A 126 -4.91 1.43 -7.87
C PRO A 126 -6.39 1.41 -7.48
N CYS A 127 -6.74 1.57 -6.20
CA CYS A 127 -8.07 1.29 -5.67
C CYS A 127 -8.52 2.36 -4.66
N THR A 128 -9.72 2.91 -4.86
CA THR A 128 -10.33 3.87 -3.94
C THR A 128 -10.71 3.26 -2.58
N ALA A 129 -10.96 1.95 -2.50
CA ALA A 129 -11.26 1.27 -1.25
C ALA A 129 -10.09 1.34 -0.23
N LYS A 130 -8.87 1.54 -0.71
CA LYS A 130 -7.69 1.76 0.14
C LYS A 130 -7.76 3.07 0.94
N LYS A 131 -8.48 4.07 0.45
CA LYS A 131 -8.78 5.30 1.21
C LYS A 131 -9.64 5.00 2.44
N ALA A 132 -10.67 4.16 2.27
CA ALA A 132 -11.51 3.74 3.39
C ALA A 132 -10.79 2.80 4.36
N GLU A 133 -9.84 1.99 3.89
CA GLU A 133 -9.00 1.15 4.74
C GLU A 133 -8.13 1.98 5.68
N ALA A 134 -7.50 3.04 5.19
CA ALA A 134 -6.57 3.87 5.95
C ALA A 134 -7.19 4.52 7.20
N VAL A 135 -8.51 4.66 7.25
CA VAL A 135 -9.23 5.26 8.39
C VAL A 135 -9.92 4.24 9.29
N ARG A 136 -9.73 2.94 9.05
CA ARG A 136 -10.28 1.88 9.91
C ARG A 136 -9.54 1.81 11.26
N PRO A 137 -10.20 1.38 12.34
CA PRO A 137 -9.56 1.28 13.66
C PRO A 137 -8.27 0.46 13.69
N ASN A 138 -8.18 -0.59 12.86
CA ASN A 138 -6.97 -1.42 12.75
C ASN A 138 -5.87 -0.83 11.87
N SER A 139 -6.04 0.39 11.36
CA SER A 139 -5.04 1.15 10.60
C SER A 139 -4.38 2.25 11.44
N PHE A 140 -4.46 2.11 12.76
CA PHE A 140 -3.85 3.00 13.73
C PHE A 140 -2.90 2.20 14.62
N THR A 141 -1.73 2.78 14.91
CA THR A 141 -0.75 2.26 15.86
C THR A 141 -0.51 3.35 16.93
N ASP A 142 -0.66 3.00 18.21
CA ASP A 142 -0.53 3.91 19.35
C ASP A 142 -1.39 5.20 19.25
N GLY A 143 -2.56 5.08 18.60
CA GLY A 143 -3.49 6.20 18.41
C GLY A 143 -3.17 7.10 17.21
N GLU A 144 -2.09 6.84 16.49
CA GLU A 144 -1.73 7.54 15.26
C GLU A 144 -2.12 6.74 14.02
N GLN A 145 -2.61 7.42 12.99
CA GLN A 145 -2.95 6.79 11.71
C GLN A 145 -1.67 6.39 10.98
N ASP A 146 -1.56 5.11 10.58
CA ASP A 146 -0.35 4.60 9.93
C ASP A 146 -0.19 5.13 8.49
N THR A 147 -1.28 5.20 7.73
CA THR A 147 -1.28 5.79 6.37
C THR A 147 -2.03 7.12 6.40
N ASP A 148 -1.32 8.23 6.30
CA ASP A 148 -1.94 9.56 6.42
C ASP A 148 -2.79 9.91 5.19
N ILE A 149 -2.28 9.60 3.99
CA ILE A 149 -2.92 9.94 2.72
C ILE A 149 -2.90 8.72 1.79
N VAL A 150 -4.00 8.49 1.10
CA VAL A 150 -4.06 7.50 0.00
C VAL A 150 -4.45 8.22 -1.28
N ILE A 151 -3.59 8.12 -2.30
CA ILE A 151 -3.88 8.61 -3.65
C ILE A 151 -4.01 7.44 -4.62
N THR A 152 -4.87 7.60 -5.61
CA THR A 152 -5.06 6.61 -6.67
C THR A 152 -4.08 6.83 -7.81
N THR A 153 -3.96 5.84 -8.71
CA THR A 153 -3.19 5.99 -9.95
C THR A 153 -3.61 7.23 -10.73
N THR A 154 -4.92 7.47 -10.88
CA THR A 154 -5.44 8.64 -11.61
C THR A 154 -5.08 9.96 -10.93
N GLU A 155 -5.08 9.99 -9.60
CA GLU A 155 -4.65 11.18 -8.84
C GLU A 155 -3.15 11.42 -8.99
N LEU A 156 -2.33 10.36 -8.97
CA LEU A 156 -0.89 10.48 -9.26
C LEU A 156 -0.63 11.04 -10.66
N LEU A 157 -1.32 10.53 -11.69
CA LEU A 157 -1.18 11.04 -13.05
C LEU A 157 -1.49 12.54 -13.12
N ARG A 158 -2.60 12.97 -12.51
CA ARG A 158 -2.95 14.40 -12.42
C ARG A 158 -1.91 15.23 -11.67
N MET A 159 -1.29 14.67 -10.63
CA MET A 159 -0.21 15.36 -9.91
C MET A 159 1.02 15.55 -10.81
N ILE A 160 1.44 14.53 -11.55
CA ILE A 160 2.57 14.59 -12.49
C ILE A 160 2.30 15.66 -13.57
N ASP A 161 1.11 15.63 -14.18
CA ASP A 161 0.71 16.58 -15.23
C ASP A 161 0.64 18.02 -14.69
N ASN A 162 0.03 18.24 -13.53
CA ASN A 162 -0.09 19.55 -12.91
C ASN A 162 1.26 20.13 -12.47
N PHE A 163 2.22 19.28 -12.13
CA PHE A 163 3.57 19.67 -11.79
C PHE A 163 4.39 20.03 -13.04
N GLY A 164 3.87 19.74 -14.23
CA GLY A 164 4.50 20.05 -15.51
C GLY A 164 5.68 19.14 -15.85
N LEU A 165 5.70 17.90 -15.32
CA LEU A 165 6.75 16.93 -15.63
C LEU A 165 6.47 16.23 -16.96
N ASP A 166 7.43 16.22 -17.86
CA ASP A 166 7.41 15.31 -19.03
C ASP A 166 7.87 13.92 -18.57
N PHE A 167 6.91 13.12 -18.12
CA PHE A 167 7.18 11.81 -17.52
C PHE A 167 7.92 10.86 -18.47
N ALA A 168 7.67 10.95 -19.79
CA ALA A 168 8.29 10.07 -20.76
C ALA A 168 9.80 10.26 -20.85
N THR A 169 10.28 11.50 -20.63
CA THR A 169 11.69 11.86 -20.74
C THR A 169 12.48 11.71 -19.44
N LEU A 170 11.81 11.43 -18.30
CA LEU A 170 12.50 11.26 -17.03
C LEU A 170 13.48 10.09 -17.08
N ASP A 171 14.65 10.25 -16.48
CA ASP A 171 15.58 9.14 -16.24
C ASP A 171 15.10 8.29 -15.06
N PRO A 172 15.25 6.96 -15.10
CA PRO A 172 14.92 6.11 -13.97
C PRO A 172 15.87 6.34 -12.79
N GLU A 173 15.32 6.43 -11.58
CA GLU A 173 16.05 6.40 -10.30
C GLU A 173 15.80 5.10 -9.55
N ALA A 174 16.71 4.74 -8.61
CA ALA A 174 16.61 3.56 -7.75
C ALA A 174 15.84 3.89 -6.46
#